data_f0cff8bab6bbd553008dfa5e71c9c05c
#
_entry.id   f0cff8bab6bbd553008dfa5e71c9c05c
#
_cell.length_a   1.000
_cell.length_b   1.000
_cell.length_c   1.000
_cell.angle_alpha   90.00
_cell.angle_beta   90.00
_cell.angle_gamma   90.00
#
_symmetry.space_group_name_H-M   'P 1'
#
loop_
_entity.id
_entity.type
_entity.pdbx_description
1 polymer ?
#
loop_
_entity_poly.entity_id
_entity_poly.type
_entity_poly.pdbx_seq_one_letter_code
_entity_poly.pdbx_strand_id
1 'polypeptide(L)'
;YIIKGEEVIRNSDGEIEEIICTYDPLSKSGSGSEESQRKVKGTLHWVTRLDSLPIQINLYDRLFSVPEPDKNKDEDLGEHLNQHSLEITNGYIEPYVLNSPLGSKFQFQRIGYFILDSKNDEGQLVFNKTVGLRDTWQKT
;
A
#
# COMPACT_ATOMS: atom_id res chain seq x y z
N TYR A 1 6.09 18.87 -0.87
CA TYR A 1 7.43 19.48 -0.90
C TYR A 1 8.36 18.69 -1.81
N ILE A 2 9.39 19.34 -2.33
CA ILE A 2 10.50 18.69 -3.04
C ILE A 2 11.54 18.28 -2.01
N ILE A 3 11.93 17.01 -2.06
CA ILE A 3 12.97 16.45 -1.19
C ILE A 3 14.18 16.02 -2.03
N LYS A 4 15.33 15.98 -1.38
CA LYS A 4 16.58 15.47 -1.94
C LYS A 4 17.17 14.47 -0.96
N GLY A 5 17.45 13.25 -1.42
CA GLY A 5 18.22 12.27 -0.65
C GLY A 5 19.68 12.72 -0.55
N GLU A 6 20.20 12.76 0.65
CA GLU A 6 21.58 13.17 0.94
C GLU A 6 22.44 11.95 1.30
N GLU A 7 21.89 11.03 2.09
CA GLU A 7 22.61 9.87 2.59
C GLU A 7 21.72 8.65 2.68
N VAL A 8 22.29 7.47 2.46
CA VAL A 8 21.61 6.18 2.60
C VAL A 8 22.31 5.37 3.69
N ILE A 9 21.58 5.08 4.76
CA ILE A 9 22.04 4.23 5.86
C ILE A 9 21.59 2.80 5.57
N ARG A 10 22.53 1.84 5.74
CA ARG A 10 22.27 0.41 5.52
C ARG A 10 22.55 -0.38 6.78
N ASN A 11 21.79 -1.46 6.97
CA ASN A 11 22.03 -2.42 8.03
C ASN A 11 23.22 -3.34 7.69
N SER A 12 23.54 -4.27 8.61
CA SER A 12 24.62 -5.26 8.44
C SER A 12 24.46 -6.16 7.21
N ASP A 13 23.22 -6.36 6.75
CA ASP A 13 22.87 -7.22 5.62
C ASP A 13 22.87 -6.46 4.28
N GLY A 14 23.19 -5.15 4.32
CA GLY A 14 23.26 -4.28 3.15
C GLY A 14 21.90 -3.72 2.70
N GLU A 15 20.82 -3.98 3.43
CA GLU A 15 19.51 -3.45 3.16
C GLU A 15 19.41 -1.99 3.60
N ILE A 16 18.61 -1.20 2.90
CA ILE A 16 18.39 0.20 3.24
C ILE A 16 17.51 0.28 4.50
N GLU A 17 18.06 0.85 5.56
CA GLU A 17 17.39 1.10 6.82
C GLU A 17 16.80 2.51 6.88
N GLU A 18 17.57 3.50 6.43
CA GLU A 18 17.18 4.91 6.47
C GLU A 18 17.73 5.67 5.27
N ILE A 19 17.00 6.68 4.84
CA ILE A 19 17.44 7.65 3.84
C ILE A 19 17.32 9.04 4.45
N ILE A 20 18.43 9.69 4.68
CA ILE A 20 18.47 11.07 5.15
C ILE A 20 18.16 12.01 3.99
N CYS A 21 17.16 12.85 4.19
CA CYS A 21 16.70 13.78 3.17
C CYS A 21 16.68 15.21 3.69
N THR A 22 16.97 16.16 2.81
CA THR A 22 16.59 17.57 2.98
C THR A 22 15.33 17.87 2.21
N TYR A 23 14.58 18.89 2.61
CA TYR A 23 13.41 19.37 1.88
C TYR A 23 13.48 20.87 1.63
N ASP A 24 12.85 21.31 0.56
CA ASP A 24 12.73 22.71 0.22
C ASP A 24 11.41 23.27 0.77
N PRO A 25 11.42 24.11 1.82
CA PRO A 25 10.19 24.63 2.45
C PRO A 25 9.36 25.52 1.53
N LEU A 26 9.94 26.08 0.49
CA LEU A 26 9.24 26.93 -0.48
C LEU A 26 8.53 26.10 -1.58
N SER A 27 8.86 24.81 -1.69
CA SER A 27 8.36 23.92 -2.74
C SER A 27 7.06 23.20 -2.41
N LYS A 28 6.26 23.71 -1.48
CA LYS A 28 4.97 23.09 -1.10
C LYS A 28 4.07 22.97 -2.34
N SER A 29 3.62 21.75 -2.64
CA SER A 29 2.71 21.50 -3.76
C SER A 29 1.43 22.31 -3.62
N GLY A 30 1.01 22.98 -4.70
CA GLY A 30 -0.18 23.83 -4.72
C GLY A 30 0.01 25.21 -4.10
N SER A 31 1.20 25.62 -3.70
CA SER A 31 1.47 26.97 -3.17
C SER A 31 1.50 28.04 -4.28
N GLY A 32 1.75 27.65 -5.51
CA GLY A 32 1.94 28.58 -6.64
C GLY A 32 3.33 29.22 -6.70
N SER A 33 4.25 28.87 -5.81
CA SER A 33 5.65 29.34 -5.85
C SER A 33 6.38 28.79 -7.07
N GLU A 34 7.44 29.46 -7.51
CA GLU A 34 8.31 28.97 -8.58
C GLU A 34 8.96 27.65 -8.19
N GLU A 35 9.35 27.50 -6.93
CA GLU A 35 9.96 26.31 -6.37
C GLU A 35 9.02 25.12 -6.44
N SER A 36 7.69 25.32 -6.24
CA SER A 36 6.68 24.26 -6.31
C SER A 36 6.44 23.73 -7.73
N GLN A 37 6.84 24.50 -8.75
CA GLN A 37 6.66 24.14 -10.17
C GLN A 37 7.88 23.46 -10.79
N ARG A 38 8.96 23.30 -10.03
CA ARG A 38 10.15 22.61 -10.54
C ARG A 38 9.82 21.16 -10.92
N LYS A 39 10.36 20.73 -12.04
CA LYS A 39 10.25 19.33 -12.50
C LYS A 39 11.06 18.43 -11.60
N VAL A 40 10.45 17.37 -11.12
CA VAL A 40 11.07 16.32 -10.29
C VAL A 40 11.03 14.98 -11.01
N LYS A 41 11.95 14.07 -10.64
CA LYS A 41 12.05 12.74 -11.28
C LYS A 41 10.91 11.81 -10.89
N GLY A 42 10.24 12.05 -9.78
CA GLY A 42 9.16 11.21 -9.29
C GLY A 42 8.37 11.90 -8.19
N THR A 43 7.29 11.25 -7.78
CA THR A 43 6.47 11.70 -6.66
C THR A 43 6.37 10.55 -5.67
N LEU A 44 6.65 10.83 -4.41
CA LEU A 44 6.52 9.91 -3.31
C LEU A 44 5.29 10.28 -2.47
N HIS A 45 4.73 9.29 -1.81
CA HIS A 45 3.77 9.47 -0.73
C HIS A 45 4.37 8.87 0.54
N TRP A 46 4.24 9.57 1.65
CA TRP A 46 4.67 9.10 2.97
C TRP A 46 3.71 9.57 4.04
N VAL A 47 3.77 8.93 5.19
CA VAL A 47 3.13 9.37 6.42
C VAL A 47 4.19 9.67 7.47
N THR A 48 3.90 10.60 8.39
CA THR A 48 4.81 10.87 9.51
C THR A 48 4.78 9.71 10.51
N ARG A 49 5.93 9.23 10.93
CA ARG A 49 6.02 8.15 11.91
C ARG A 49 5.48 8.55 13.29
N LEU A 50 5.56 9.83 13.64
CA LEU A 50 5.17 10.32 14.97
C LEU A 50 3.65 10.26 15.19
N ASP A 51 2.87 10.52 14.14
CA ASP A 51 1.42 10.63 14.23
C ASP A 51 0.68 9.52 13.47
N SER A 52 1.40 8.65 12.76
CA SER A 52 0.77 7.57 12.00
C SER A 52 0.31 6.42 12.88
N LEU A 53 -0.71 5.72 12.42
CA LEU A 53 -1.28 4.56 13.06
C LEU A 53 -0.81 3.29 12.35
N PRO A 54 -0.38 2.26 13.07
CA PRO A 54 -0.13 0.96 12.46
C PRO A 54 -1.44 0.33 11.98
N ILE A 55 -1.41 -0.27 10.81
CA ILE A 55 -2.55 -0.96 10.20
C ILE A 55 -2.13 -2.31 9.64
N GLN A 56 -3.08 -3.23 9.55
CA GLN A 56 -2.95 -4.46 8.80
C GLN A 56 -3.55 -4.27 7.40
N ILE A 57 -2.92 -4.83 6.40
CA ILE A 57 -3.36 -4.76 5.01
C ILE A 57 -3.45 -6.18 4.46
N ASN A 58 -4.62 -6.53 3.94
CA ASN A 58 -4.87 -7.79 3.27
C ASN A 58 -4.80 -7.56 1.74
N LEU A 59 -3.91 -8.29 1.10
CA LEU A 59 -3.72 -8.30 -0.35
C LEU A 59 -4.24 -9.64 -0.87
N TYR A 60 -5.36 -9.61 -1.60
CA TYR A 60 -5.97 -10.80 -2.16
C TYR A 60 -5.51 -11.03 -3.59
N ASP A 61 -5.26 -12.28 -3.91
CA ASP A 61 -5.09 -12.79 -5.26
C ASP A 61 -6.20 -13.83 -5.55
N ARG A 62 -6.15 -14.46 -6.71
CA ARG A 62 -7.10 -15.49 -7.12
C ARG A 62 -7.09 -16.63 -6.11
N LEU A 63 -8.29 -17.09 -5.74
CA LEU A 63 -8.44 -18.21 -4.80
C LEU A 63 -7.92 -19.53 -5.38
N PHE A 64 -8.05 -19.70 -6.71
CA PHE A 64 -7.60 -20.90 -7.41
C PHE A 64 -6.46 -20.59 -8.37
N SER A 65 -5.54 -21.55 -8.53
CA SER A 65 -4.40 -21.50 -9.44
C SER A 65 -4.81 -21.72 -10.90
N VAL A 66 -6.00 -22.27 -11.15
CA VAL A 66 -6.53 -22.58 -12.48
C VAL A 66 -7.83 -21.79 -12.75
N PRO A 67 -8.17 -21.52 -14.04
CA PRO A 67 -9.34 -20.69 -14.37
C PRO A 67 -10.69 -21.38 -14.10
N GLU A 68 -10.75 -22.69 -14.23
CA GLU A 68 -11.99 -23.50 -14.12
C GLU A 68 -11.74 -24.68 -13.18
N PRO A 69 -11.65 -24.43 -11.86
CA PRO A 69 -11.24 -25.45 -10.88
C PRO A 69 -12.26 -26.58 -10.71
N ASP A 70 -13.51 -26.37 -11.11
CA ASP A 70 -14.63 -27.30 -11.05
C ASP A 70 -14.91 -28.04 -12.37
N LYS A 71 -14.05 -27.85 -13.38
CA LYS A 71 -14.25 -28.46 -14.71
C LYS A 71 -14.17 -29.98 -14.67
N ASN A 72 -13.27 -30.52 -13.87
CA ASN A 72 -13.12 -31.96 -13.66
C ASN A 72 -13.72 -32.34 -12.30
N LYS A 73 -14.90 -32.97 -12.33
CA LYS A 73 -15.65 -33.34 -11.12
C LYS A 73 -14.98 -34.41 -10.27
N ASP A 74 -13.99 -35.11 -10.82
CA ASP A 74 -13.25 -36.18 -10.15
C ASP A 74 -12.03 -35.65 -9.39
N GLU A 75 -11.69 -34.37 -9.56
CA GLU A 75 -10.58 -33.72 -8.86
C GLU A 75 -11.07 -32.98 -7.61
N ASP A 76 -10.26 -33.01 -6.54
CA ASP A 76 -10.56 -32.22 -5.35
C ASP A 76 -10.24 -30.74 -5.61
N LEU A 77 -11.25 -29.88 -5.40
CA LEU A 77 -11.09 -28.42 -5.47
C LEU A 77 -9.95 -27.91 -4.59
N GLY A 78 -9.64 -28.61 -3.49
CA GLY A 78 -8.54 -28.28 -2.60
C GLY A 78 -7.16 -28.34 -3.28
N GLU A 79 -6.97 -29.18 -4.28
CA GLU A 79 -5.71 -29.29 -5.02
C GLU A 79 -5.42 -28.06 -5.90
N HIS A 80 -6.46 -27.33 -6.25
CA HIS A 80 -6.37 -26.11 -7.05
C HIS A 80 -6.29 -24.83 -6.26
N LEU A 81 -6.29 -24.91 -4.91
CA LEU A 81 -6.19 -23.72 -4.07
C LEU A 81 -4.84 -23.02 -4.27
N ASN A 82 -4.91 -21.70 -4.49
CA ASN A 82 -3.73 -20.85 -4.48
C ASN A 82 -3.29 -20.60 -3.03
N GLN A 83 -2.19 -21.19 -2.63
CA GLN A 83 -1.62 -21.03 -1.28
C GLN A 83 -1.23 -19.59 -0.95
N HIS A 84 -1.10 -18.74 -1.97
CA HIS A 84 -0.78 -17.32 -1.86
C HIS A 84 -1.98 -16.41 -2.19
N SER A 85 -3.21 -16.93 -2.06
CA SER A 85 -4.44 -16.18 -2.34
C SER A 85 -4.68 -15.00 -1.38
N LEU A 86 -4.02 -15.01 -0.22
CA LEU A 86 -4.02 -13.92 0.76
C LEU A 86 -2.60 -13.68 1.26
N GLU A 87 -2.12 -12.47 1.08
CA GLU A 87 -0.92 -11.93 1.72
C GLU A 87 -1.33 -10.89 2.76
N ILE A 88 -0.80 -11.02 3.98
CA ILE A 88 -1.02 -10.06 5.05
C ILE A 88 0.27 -9.26 5.24
N THR A 89 0.17 -7.96 5.13
CA THR A 89 1.28 -7.04 5.36
C THR A 89 0.88 -5.93 6.32
N ASN A 90 1.85 -5.20 6.83
CA ASN A 90 1.64 -4.09 7.75
C ASN A 90 2.02 -2.77 7.07
N GLY A 91 1.40 -1.70 7.54
CA GLY A 91 1.67 -0.36 7.07
C GLY A 91 1.35 0.69 8.12
N TYR A 92 1.46 1.94 7.69
CA TYR A 92 1.10 3.09 8.52
C TYR A 92 0.14 3.99 7.77
N ILE A 93 -0.82 4.57 8.50
CA ILE A 93 -1.83 5.46 7.93
C ILE A 93 -2.00 6.71 8.79
N GLU A 94 -2.50 7.77 8.16
CA GLU A 94 -2.80 9.03 8.84
C GLU A 94 -3.96 8.88 9.84
N PRO A 95 -3.94 9.55 11.00
CA PRO A 95 -4.96 9.42 12.06
C PRO A 95 -6.38 9.82 11.64
N TYR A 96 -6.51 10.59 10.57
CA TYR A 96 -7.82 10.99 10.00
C TYR A 96 -8.76 9.78 9.80
N VAL A 97 -8.23 8.63 9.50
CA VAL A 97 -8.98 7.40 9.23
C VAL A 97 -9.76 6.88 10.44
N LEU A 98 -9.32 7.21 11.67
CA LEU A 98 -10.00 6.78 12.91
C LEU A 98 -11.48 7.22 12.98
N ASN A 99 -11.82 8.32 12.32
CA ASN A 99 -13.17 8.86 12.29
C ASN A 99 -14.05 8.26 11.18
N SER A 100 -13.52 7.34 10.41
CA SER A 100 -14.22 6.73 9.29
C SER A 100 -14.96 5.46 9.73
N PRO A 101 -16.22 5.27 9.32
CA PRO A 101 -16.92 4.03 9.60
C PRO A 101 -16.34 2.85 8.81
N LEU A 102 -16.56 1.64 9.31
CA LEU A 102 -16.26 0.42 8.56
C LEU A 102 -17.00 0.44 7.21
N GLY A 103 -16.37 -0.10 6.19
CA GLY A 103 -16.84 -0.04 4.81
C GLY A 103 -16.43 1.22 4.05
N SER A 104 -15.77 2.20 4.70
CA SER A 104 -15.21 3.37 4.02
C SER A 104 -14.15 2.98 3.01
N LYS A 105 -14.17 3.65 1.85
CA LYS A 105 -13.26 3.39 0.74
C LYS A 105 -12.22 4.49 0.65
N PHE A 106 -10.97 4.10 0.44
CA PHE A 106 -9.83 4.99 0.36
C PHE A 106 -8.99 4.71 -0.87
N GLN A 107 -8.43 5.76 -1.43
CA GLN A 107 -7.31 5.63 -2.35
C GLN A 107 -6.02 5.85 -1.56
N PHE A 108 -5.24 4.80 -1.38
CA PHE A 108 -3.86 4.95 -0.91
C PHE A 108 -3.04 5.43 -2.10
N GLN A 109 -2.64 6.70 -2.00
CA GLN A 109 -2.04 7.40 -3.13
C GLN A 109 -0.84 6.63 -3.69
N ARG A 110 -0.83 6.37 -4.99
CA ARG A 110 0.17 5.60 -5.75
C ARG A 110 0.25 4.10 -5.44
N ILE A 111 -0.66 3.57 -4.61
CA ILE A 111 -0.67 2.15 -4.21
C ILE A 111 -1.91 1.44 -4.76
N GLY A 112 -3.09 1.98 -4.53
CA GLY A 112 -4.34 1.36 -4.95
C GLY A 112 -5.54 1.86 -4.16
N TYR A 113 -6.66 1.15 -4.33
CA TYR A 113 -7.90 1.41 -3.61
C TYR A 113 -8.10 0.34 -2.55
N PHE A 114 -8.57 0.78 -1.39
CA PHE A 114 -8.72 -0.04 -0.20
C PHE A 114 -10.06 0.23 0.47
N ILE A 115 -10.57 -0.76 1.17
CA ILE A 115 -11.75 -0.64 2.02
C ILE A 115 -11.34 -0.90 3.46
N LEU A 116 -11.81 -0.06 4.38
CA LEU A 116 -11.70 -0.31 5.82
C LEU A 116 -12.68 -1.42 6.20
N ASP A 117 -12.17 -2.59 6.53
CA ASP A 117 -12.97 -3.80 6.73
C ASP A 117 -13.34 -4.01 8.20
N SER A 118 -12.35 -4.05 9.08
CA SER A 118 -12.52 -4.48 10.46
C SER A 118 -11.43 -3.92 11.37
N LYS A 119 -11.38 -4.46 12.58
CA LYS A 119 -10.23 -4.38 13.48
C LYS A 119 -9.77 -5.79 13.80
N ASN A 120 -8.47 -5.99 13.84
CA ASN A 120 -7.88 -7.25 14.27
C ASN A 120 -7.90 -7.38 15.81
N ASP A 121 -7.41 -8.52 16.33
CA ASP A 121 -7.41 -8.82 17.77
C ASP A 121 -6.53 -7.85 18.58
N GLU A 122 -5.57 -7.20 17.94
CA GLU A 122 -4.71 -6.17 18.55
C GLU A 122 -5.36 -4.76 18.50
N GLY A 123 -6.56 -4.65 17.93
CA GLY A 123 -7.30 -3.40 17.77
C GLY A 123 -6.83 -2.53 16.62
N GLN A 124 -5.92 -3.01 15.78
CA GLN A 124 -5.47 -2.29 14.57
C GLN A 124 -6.55 -2.33 13.50
N LEU A 125 -6.65 -1.26 12.72
CA LEU A 125 -7.51 -1.21 11.55
C LEU A 125 -7.01 -2.17 10.47
N VAL A 126 -7.94 -2.92 9.88
CA VAL A 126 -7.67 -3.86 8.78
C VAL A 126 -8.22 -3.29 7.49
N PHE A 127 -7.38 -3.21 6.47
CA PHE A 127 -7.73 -2.77 5.14
C PHE A 127 -7.61 -3.89 4.12
N ASN A 128 -8.64 -4.05 3.30
CA ASN A 128 -8.61 -4.95 2.16
C ASN A 128 -8.35 -4.16 0.89
N LYS A 129 -7.33 -4.55 0.11
CA LYS A 129 -7.09 -4.00 -1.21
C LYS A 129 -8.19 -4.46 -2.17
N THR A 130 -8.83 -3.51 -2.86
CA THR A 130 -9.89 -3.82 -3.82
C THR A 130 -9.38 -3.85 -5.25
N VAL A 131 -8.67 -2.81 -5.68
CA VAL A 131 -8.05 -2.75 -7.01
C VAL A 131 -6.72 -2.01 -6.98
N GLY A 132 -5.82 -2.37 -7.91
CA GLY A 132 -4.59 -1.62 -8.16
C GLY A 132 -4.84 -0.33 -8.95
N LEU A 133 -3.81 0.50 -9.09
CA LEU A 133 -3.88 1.71 -9.94
C LEU A 133 -3.71 1.40 -11.43
N ARG A 134 -3.24 0.21 -11.76
CA ARG A 134 -3.08 -0.28 -13.12
C ARG A 134 -3.71 -1.65 -13.21
N ASP A 135 -4.39 -1.90 -14.32
CA ASP A 135 -4.84 -3.25 -14.63
C ASP A 135 -3.61 -4.11 -14.94
N THR A 136 -3.38 -5.10 -14.10
CA THR A 136 -2.30 -6.09 -14.27
C THR A 136 -2.83 -7.39 -14.87
N TRP A 137 -4.10 -7.43 -15.28
CA TRP A 137 -4.69 -8.58 -15.92
C TRP A 137 -4.00 -8.86 -17.26
N GLN A 138 -3.13 -9.83 -17.30
CA GLN A 138 -2.74 -10.45 -18.56
C GLN A 138 -3.83 -11.49 -18.90
N LYS A 139 -4.50 -11.29 -20.05
CA LYS A 139 -5.28 -12.35 -20.65
C LYS A 139 -4.31 -13.45 -21.07
N THR A 140 -4.32 -14.54 -20.33
CA THR A 140 -3.75 -15.83 -20.79
C THR A 140 -4.69 -16.45 -21.80
#